data_339a9c51b88cd70aef7fe85db37bda74
#
_entry.id   339a9c51b88cd70aef7fe85db37bda74
#
_cell.length_a   1.000
_cell.length_b   1.000
_cell.length_c   1.000
_cell.angle_alpha   90.00
_cell.angle_beta   90.00
_cell.angle_gamma   90.00
#
_symmetry.space_group_name_H-M   'P 1'
#
loop_
_entity.id
_entity.type
_entity.pdbx_description
1 polymer ?
#
loop_
_entity_poly.entity_id
_entity_poly.type
_entity_poly.pdbx_seq_one_letter_code
_entity_poly.pdbx_strand_id
1 'polypeptide(L)'
;YWYNRQQTYFSLIGSDKKGQEIAVIVPKSGDKITVLPQKEGITADKAKALVNNTFHSQTAKKAELGIYDKKPVWEVMATDKAGQITYYLLSFEKGEEVKVIKDV
;
A
#
# COMPACT_ATOMS: atom_id res chain seq x y z
N TYR A 1 -0.99 -13.63 -16.43
CA TYR A 1 -1.68 -13.41 -15.15
C TYR A 1 -1.64 -11.96 -14.74
N TRP A 2 -2.77 -11.48 -14.29
CA TRP A 2 -2.88 -10.10 -13.86
C TRP A 2 -3.27 -10.05 -12.38
N TYR A 3 -2.54 -9.25 -11.61
CA TYR A 3 -2.77 -9.11 -10.18
C TYR A 3 -3.76 -7.97 -9.95
N ASN A 4 -4.90 -8.28 -9.35
CA ASN A 4 -5.98 -7.32 -9.21
C ASN A 4 -6.42 -7.09 -7.76
N ARG A 5 -5.49 -7.20 -6.83
CA ARG A 5 -5.81 -6.99 -5.41
C ARG A 5 -6.53 -5.66 -5.15
N GLN A 6 -6.15 -4.62 -5.90
CA GLN A 6 -6.76 -3.30 -5.73
C GLN A 6 -8.26 -3.28 -5.98
N GLN A 7 -8.76 -4.25 -6.74
CA GLN A 7 -10.19 -4.34 -7.00
C GLN A 7 -10.96 -4.95 -5.83
N THR A 8 -10.26 -5.48 -4.85
CA THR A 8 -10.85 -6.17 -3.71
C THR A 8 -11.06 -5.26 -2.52
N TYR A 9 -10.32 -4.16 -2.43
CA TYR A 9 -10.35 -3.27 -1.27
C TYR A 9 -10.44 -1.82 -1.68
N PHE A 10 -11.05 -1.02 -0.79
CA PHE A 10 -10.96 0.44 -0.83
C PHE A 10 -10.19 0.88 0.40
N SER A 11 -9.38 1.91 0.27
CA SER A 11 -8.72 2.48 1.43
C SER A 11 -8.98 3.97 1.49
N LEU A 12 -9.14 4.49 2.68
CA LEU A 12 -9.40 5.90 2.96
C LEU A 12 -8.52 6.36 4.09
N ILE A 13 -8.05 7.59 4.00
CA ILE A 13 -7.34 8.24 5.09
C ILE A 13 -8.25 9.35 5.61
N GLY A 14 -8.43 9.39 6.91
CA GLY A 14 -9.29 10.39 7.50
C GLY A 14 -8.92 10.64 8.94
N SER A 15 -9.79 11.34 9.65
CA SER A 15 -9.58 11.64 11.07
C SER A 15 -10.71 11.06 11.88
N ASP A 16 -10.39 10.57 13.07
CA ASP A 16 -11.42 10.11 14.00
C ASP A 16 -11.99 11.32 14.77
N LYS A 17 -12.88 11.06 15.72
CA LYS A 17 -13.53 12.11 16.49
C LYS A 17 -12.57 12.92 17.34
N LYS A 18 -11.41 12.36 17.64
CA LYS A 18 -10.38 13.03 18.45
C LYS A 18 -9.37 13.78 17.58
N GLY A 19 -9.57 13.79 16.26
CA GLY A 19 -8.65 14.46 15.35
C GLY A 19 -7.42 13.64 15.01
N GLN A 20 -7.36 12.37 15.40
CA GLN A 20 -6.23 11.51 15.06
C GLN A 20 -6.42 10.94 13.66
N GLU A 21 -5.35 10.91 12.89
CA GLU A 21 -5.41 10.33 11.57
C GLU A 21 -5.56 8.81 11.64
N ILE A 22 -6.46 8.29 10.84
CA ILE A 22 -6.69 6.86 10.73
C ILE A 22 -6.68 6.45 9.27
N ALA A 23 -6.32 5.21 9.02
CA ALA A 23 -6.44 4.58 7.72
C ALA A 23 -7.51 3.52 7.82
N VAL A 24 -8.43 3.49 6.85
CA VAL A 24 -9.54 2.55 6.84
C VAL A 24 -9.45 1.71 5.58
N ILE A 25 -9.46 0.39 5.73
CA ILE A 25 -9.44 -0.54 4.61
C ILE A 25 -10.79 -1.25 4.58
N VAL A 26 -11.52 -1.07 3.48
CA VAL A 26 -12.86 -1.61 3.31
C VAL A 26 -12.83 -2.67 2.21
N PRO A 27 -13.11 -3.94 2.53
CA PRO A 27 -13.18 -4.96 1.48
C PRO A 27 -14.45 -4.76 0.64
N LYS A 28 -14.38 -5.11 -0.63
CA LYS A 28 -15.54 -4.99 -1.52
C LYS A 28 -16.72 -5.81 -1.05
N SER A 29 -16.46 -6.92 -0.37
CA SER A 29 -17.52 -7.77 0.15
C SER A 29 -18.32 -7.08 1.25
N GLY A 30 -17.80 -6.01 1.84
CA GLY A 30 -18.45 -5.32 2.93
C GLY A 30 -18.34 -6.04 4.26
N ASP A 31 -17.48 -7.04 4.35
CA ASP A 31 -17.31 -7.81 5.59
C ASP A 31 -16.61 -6.97 6.66
N LYS A 32 -15.44 -7.37 7.07
CA LYS A 32 -14.73 -6.65 8.13
C LYS A 32 -14.03 -5.42 7.59
N ILE A 33 -14.26 -4.29 8.25
CA ILE A 33 -13.52 -3.06 7.99
C ILE A 33 -12.32 -3.02 8.92
N THR A 34 -11.16 -2.73 8.38
CA THR A 34 -9.95 -2.60 9.18
C THR A 34 -9.65 -1.12 9.38
N VAL A 35 -9.52 -0.70 10.63
CA VAL A 35 -9.19 0.68 11.00
C VAL A 35 -7.83 0.67 11.67
N LEU A 36 -6.91 1.49 11.16
CA LEU A 36 -5.53 1.53 11.63
C LEU A 36 -5.18 2.96 12.03
N PRO A 37 -4.71 3.18 13.27
CA PRO A 37 -4.15 4.49 13.60
C PRO A 37 -2.92 4.76 12.73
N GLN A 38 -2.88 5.91 12.07
CA GLN A 38 -1.77 6.23 11.16
C GLN A 38 -0.44 6.28 11.92
N LYS A 39 -0.46 6.68 13.16
CA LYS A 39 0.76 6.75 13.97
C LYS A 39 1.42 5.39 14.21
N GLU A 40 0.70 4.30 13.99
CA GLU A 40 1.23 2.95 14.18
C GLU A 40 1.87 2.39 12.93
N GLY A 41 1.95 3.17 11.87
CA GLY A 41 2.53 2.71 10.63
C GLY A 41 3.10 3.85 9.81
N ILE A 42 3.55 3.51 8.61
CA ILE A 42 4.13 4.48 7.70
C ILE A 42 3.03 5.10 6.83
N THR A 43 3.33 6.28 6.28
CA THR A 43 2.41 6.97 5.37
C THR A 43 2.62 6.49 3.93
N ALA A 44 1.68 6.87 3.04
CA ALA A 44 1.84 6.58 1.61
C ALA A 44 3.12 7.22 1.07
N ASP A 45 3.41 8.45 1.48
CA ASP A 45 4.62 9.13 1.01
C ASP A 45 5.88 8.41 1.48
N LYS A 46 5.88 7.91 2.71
CA LYS A 46 7.01 7.15 3.23
C LYS A 46 7.18 5.85 2.46
N ALA A 47 6.08 5.17 2.14
CA ALA A 47 6.14 3.92 1.38
C ALA A 47 6.74 4.16 0.00
N LYS A 48 6.29 5.22 -0.68
CA LYS A 48 6.84 5.57 -2.00
C LYS A 48 8.31 5.93 -1.91
N ALA A 49 8.71 6.68 -0.88
CA ALA A 49 10.10 7.06 -0.69
C ALA A 49 10.99 5.84 -0.47
N LEU A 50 10.50 4.86 0.28
CA LEU A 50 11.24 3.62 0.51
C LEU A 50 11.51 2.87 -0.78
N VAL A 51 10.51 2.79 -1.67
CA VAL A 51 10.71 2.15 -2.97
C VAL A 51 11.72 2.94 -3.82
N ASN A 52 11.56 4.26 -3.89
CA ASN A 52 12.49 5.08 -4.67
C ASN A 52 13.93 4.97 -4.18
N ASN A 53 14.12 4.91 -2.86
CA ASN A 53 15.45 4.86 -2.27
C ASN A 53 16.08 3.47 -2.33
N THR A 54 15.26 2.43 -2.30
CA THR A 54 15.75 1.05 -2.32
C THR A 54 16.00 0.55 -3.74
N PHE A 55 15.13 0.96 -4.67
CA PHE A 55 15.18 0.49 -6.05
C PHE A 55 15.39 1.67 -6.99
N HIS A 56 16.63 2.06 -7.16
CA HIS A 56 16.99 3.30 -7.90
C HIS A 56 16.52 3.33 -9.35
N SER A 57 16.26 2.17 -9.95
CA SER A 57 15.76 2.12 -11.32
C SER A 57 14.24 2.25 -11.41
N GLN A 58 13.57 2.37 -10.27
CA GLN A 58 12.12 2.44 -10.20
C GLN A 58 11.66 3.81 -9.72
N THR A 59 10.49 4.22 -10.24
CA THR A 59 9.83 5.45 -9.78
C THR A 59 8.47 5.07 -9.24
N ALA A 60 8.26 5.30 -7.96
CA ALA A 60 6.98 5.02 -7.32
C ALA A 60 5.94 6.02 -7.79
N LYS A 61 4.82 5.54 -8.30
CA LYS A 61 3.75 6.37 -8.86
C LYS A 61 2.59 6.54 -7.90
N LYS A 62 2.21 5.50 -7.19
CA LYS A 62 1.12 5.60 -6.21
C LYS A 62 1.27 4.51 -5.16
N ALA A 63 0.61 4.73 -4.03
CA ALA A 63 0.58 3.78 -2.94
C ALA A 63 -0.85 3.68 -2.41
N GLU A 64 -1.32 2.47 -2.22
CA GLU A 64 -2.66 2.20 -1.70
C GLU A 64 -2.58 1.16 -0.60
N LEU A 65 -3.45 1.27 0.40
CA LEU A 65 -3.50 0.27 1.45
C LEU A 65 -4.32 -0.93 1.02
N GLY A 66 -3.88 -2.10 1.42
CA GLY A 66 -4.59 -3.33 1.19
C GLY A 66 -4.26 -4.34 2.28
N ILE A 67 -4.74 -5.56 2.10
CA ILE A 67 -4.47 -6.66 3.01
C ILE A 67 -3.76 -7.75 2.24
N TYR A 68 -2.67 -8.23 2.79
CA TYR A 68 -1.96 -9.37 2.23
C TYR A 68 -1.60 -10.33 3.36
N ASP A 69 -1.97 -11.59 3.20
CA ASP A 69 -1.73 -12.60 4.23
C ASP A 69 -2.26 -12.14 5.59
N LYS A 70 -3.48 -11.58 5.59
CA LYS A 70 -4.21 -11.11 6.78
C LYS A 70 -3.57 -9.91 7.47
N LYS A 71 -2.59 -9.26 6.82
CA LYS A 71 -1.91 -8.10 7.40
C LYS A 71 -2.05 -6.88 6.49
N PRO A 72 -2.12 -5.68 7.09
CA PRO A 72 -2.18 -4.47 6.28
C PRO A 72 -0.86 -4.20 5.59
N VAL A 73 -0.93 -3.84 4.32
CA VAL A 73 0.26 -3.54 3.52
C VAL A 73 0.01 -2.30 2.68
N TRP A 74 1.10 -1.62 2.32
CA TRP A 74 1.08 -0.59 1.27
C TRP A 74 1.44 -1.26 -0.04
N GLU A 75 0.55 -1.13 -1.03
CA GLU A 75 0.84 -1.58 -2.39
C GLU A 75 1.37 -0.38 -3.16
N VAL A 76 2.66 -0.39 -3.43
CA VAL A 76 3.31 0.71 -4.15
C VAL A 76 3.47 0.29 -5.61
N MET A 77 2.84 1.04 -6.51
CA MET A 77 3.02 0.83 -7.94
C MET A 77 4.19 1.68 -8.41
N ALA A 78 5.15 1.04 -9.04
CA ALA A 78 6.33 1.72 -9.54
C ALA A 78 6.59 1.34 -11.00
N THR A 79 7.23 2.23 -11.74
CA THR A 79 7.59 1.97 -13.13
C THR A 79 9.08 2.16 -13.33
N ASP A 80 9.66 1.41 -14.26
CA ASP A 80 11.05 1.62 -14.66
C ASP A 80 11.11 2.50 -15.91
N LYS A 81 12.30 2.69 -16.45
CA LYS A 81 12.48 3.54 -17.62
C LYS A 81 11.80 3.02 -18.88
N ALA A 82 11.59 1.72 -18.94
CA ALA A 82 10.89 1.10 -20.06
C ALA A 82 9.37 1.13 -19.90
N GLY A 83 8.87 1.64 -18.75
CA GLY A 83 7.45 1.69 -18.49
C GLY A 83 6.87 0.41 -17.92
N GLN A 84 7.71 -0.54 -17.56
CA GLN A 84 7.23 -1.77 -16.95
C GLN A 84 6.82 -1.52 -15.51
N ILE A 85 5.71 -2.13 -15.09
CA ILE A 85 5.13 -1.90 -13.79
C ILE A 85 5.54 -2.99 -12.82
N THR A 86 5.89 -2.59 -11.61
CA THR A 86 6.16 -3.51 -10.50
C THR A 86 5.38 -3.04 -9.30
N TYR A 87 4.75 -3.98 -8.61
CA TYR A 87 4.04 -3.70 -7.36
C TYR A 87 4.90 -4.19 -6.20
N TYR A 88 5.18 -3.28 -5.27
CA TYR A 88 5.93 -3.60 -4.06
C TYR A 88 4.95 -3.57 -2.90
N LEU A 89 4.84 -4.68 -2.19
CA LEU A 89 3.99 -4.75 -1.01
C LEU A 89 4.87 -4.58 0.22
N LEU A 90 4.65 -3.50 0.94
CA LEU A 90 5.43 -3.15 2.13
C LEU A 90 4.52 -3.23 3.35
N SER A 91 5.05 -3.69 4.47
CA SER A 91 4.24 -3.76 5.68
C SER A 91 3.81 -2.36 6.10
N PHE A 92 2.58 -2.23 6.58
CA PHE A 92 2.06 -0.94 7.04
C PHE A 92 2.87 -0.42 8.22
N GLU A 93 3.23 -1.30 9.15
CA GLU A 93 3.89 -0.88 10.39
C GLU A 93 5.30 -0.35 10.16
N LYS A 94 6.10 -1.05 9.35
CA LYS A 94 7.53 -0.73 9.25
C LYS A 94 8.01 -0.47 7.83
N GLY A 95 7.18 -0.76 6.82
CA GLY A 95 7.61 -0.60 5.44
C GLY A 95 8.56 -1.68 4.97
N GLU A 96 8.54 -2.84 5.62
CA GLU A 96 9.37 -3.97 5.18
C GLU A 96 8.77 -4.60 3.93
N GLU A 97 9.64 -5.00 3.02
CA GLU A 97 9.20 -5.66 1.79
C GLU A 97 8.57 -7.01 2.12
N VAL A 98 7.31 -7.17 1.76
CA VAL A 98 6.57 -8.42 1.98
C VAL A 98 6.53 -9.25 0.72
N LYS A 99 6.32 -8.59 -0.42
CA LYS A 99 6.23 -9.27 -1.71
C LYS A 99 6.49 -8.29 -2.83
N VAL A 100 7.05 -8.80 -3.93
CA VAL A 100 7.24 -8.03 -5.16
C VAL A 100 6.52 -8.75 -6.28
N ILE A 101 5.66 -8.03 -7.00
CA ILE A 101 4.89 -8.58 -8.11
C ILE A 101 5.23 -7.78 -9.35
N LYS A 102 5.83 -8.45 -10.31
CA LYS A 102 6.16 -7.80 -11.59
C LYS A 102 5.03 -8.05 -12.57
N ASP A 103 4.63 -6.98 -13.24
CA ASP A 103 3.64 -7.05 -14.30
C ASP A 103 4.38 -7.37 -15.59
N VAL A 104 4.12 -8.54 -16.09
CA VAL A 104 4.82 -9.05 -17.27
C VAL A 104 3.98 -8.84 -18.52
#